data_f1c8e26669d140db170dc1f11b6c459b
#
_entry.id   f1c8e26669d140db170dc1f11b6c459b
#
_cell.length_a   1.000
_cell.length_b   1.000
_cell.length_c   1.000
_cell.angle_alpha   90.00
_cell.angle_beta   90.00
_cell.angle_gamma   90.00
#
_symmetry.space_group_name_H-M   'P 1'
#
loop_
_entity.id
_entity.type
_entity.pdbx_description
1 polymer ?
#
loop_
_entity_poly.entity_id
_entity_poly.type
_entity_poly.pdbx_seq_one_letter_code
_entity_poly.pdbx_strand_id
1 'polypeptide(L)'
;KNTTVSNYHGFAFMSLKRIGVSVGISELIQAFNRLHPPVAQYDVLVLDEYQDIELEIAQMLEHIKASCPGIQIIAVGDMEQKIYDKTTLDASAFINKFLGEHERIEFTKCFRLSASLAETLGYIWEKPIIGVNPNCTVESMDLKDVVDFLAKQKPEDILCLGARTGDMAKVLNKLEEIRPEKFNKNTVYASIQSRDSAGGTQPHDTSAIFTTFDSSKGLERPICIVFDYTESYWFTRSNKPQQDYKILRNIFCVAASRGKQHIIFVEGEEKLLAMKTIATPVQRNAKFEDIDVSQLFSF
;
A
#
# COMPACT_ATOMS: atom_id res chain seq x y z
N LYS A 1 -8.88 -21.91 20.79
CA LYS A 1 -8.94 -20.63 20.04
C LYS A 1 -9.98 -20.80 18.92
N ASN A 2 -10.99 -19.94 18.93
CA ASN A 2 -12.10 -20.01 17.98
C ASN A 2 -11.90 -19.09 16.75
N THR A 3 -10.69 -18.57 16.54
CA THR A 3 -10.39 -17.62 15.45
C THR A 3 -9.20 -18.11 14.64
N THR A 4 -9.35 -18.10 13.32
CA THR A 4 -8.29 -18.35 12.35
C THR A 4 -7.99 -17.06 11.61
N VAL A 5 -6.73 -16.61 11.60
CA VAL A 5 -6.26 -15.47 10.81
C VAL A 5 -5.30 -16.00 9.74
N SER A 6 -5.56 -15.68 8.50
CA SER A 6 -4.76 -16.15 7.37
C SER A 6 -4.91 -15.21 6.17
N ASN A 7 -3.91 -15.12 5.32
CA ASN A 7 -4.10 -14.58 3.98
C ASN A 7 -4.74 -15.66 3.08
N TYR A 8 -5.23 -15.27 1.91
CA TYR A 8 -5.93 -16.17 0.98
C TYR A 8 -5.08 -17.37 0.58
N HIS A 9 -3.81 -17.17 0.24
CA HIS A 9 -2.89 -18.26 -0.12
C HIS A 9 -2.64 -19.23 1.05
N GLY A 10 -2.47 -18.71 2.25
CA GLY A 10 -2.31 -19.53 3.47
C GLY A 10 -3.55 -20.37 3.76
N PHE A 11 -4.75 -19.79 3.59
CA PHE A 11 -6.00 -20.54 3.75
C PHE A 11 -6.12 -21.65 2.69
N ALA A 12 -5.86 -21.35 1.42
CA ALA A 12 -5.88 -22.34 0.35
C ALA A 12 -4.86 -23.45 0.61
N PHE A 13 -3.62 -23.10 1.00
CA PHE A 13 -2.59 -24.08 1.35
C PHE A 13 -3.05 -25.04 2.46
N MET A 14 -3.57 -24.49 3.56
CA MET A 14 -4.02 -25.32 4.68
C MET A 14 -5.19 -26.25 4.30
N SER A 15 -6.11 -25.77 3.48
CA SER A 15 -7.26 -26.55 3.00
C SER A 15 -6.83 -27.66 2.06
N LEU A 16 -5.95 -27.39 1.11
CA LEU A 16 -5.38 -28.38 0.18
C LEU A 16 -4.54 -29.42 0.89
N LYS A 17 -3.73 -29.01 1.87
CA LYS A 17 -2.91 -29.91 2.69
C LYS A 17 -3.78 -30.94 3.45
N ARG A 18 -4.95 -30.56 3.94
CA ARG A 18 -5.88 -31.48 4.63
C ARG A 18 -6.38 -32.64 3.73
N ILE A 19 -6.43 -32.41 2.43
CA ILE A 19 -6.79 -33.44 1.44
C ILE A 19 -5.58 -34.08 0.75
N GLY A 20 -4.35 -33.84 1.29
CA GLY A 20 -3.13 -34.44 0.79
C GLY A 20 -2.58 -33.82 -0.52
N VAL A 21 -3.06 -32.64 -0.91
CA VAL A 21 -2.61 -31.94 -2.13
C VAL A 21 -1.52 -30.93 -1.80
N SER A 22 -0.42 -30.96 -2.55
CA SER A 22 0.70 -30.01 -2.48
C SER A 22 0.99 -29.45 -3.87
N VAL A 23 0.94 -28.13 -3.98
CA VAL A 23 1.21 -27.38 -5.22
C VAL A 23 2.08 -26.16 -4.92
N GLY A 24 2.64 -25.53 -5.94
CA GLY A 24 3.41 -24.28 -5.83
C GLY A 24 2.54 -23.11 -5.35
N ILE A 25 3.17 -22.11 -4.75
CA ILE A 25 2.45 -20.94 -4.18
C ILE A 25 1.59 -20.25 -5.25
N SER A 26 2.08 -20.13 -6.48
CA SER A 26 1.36 -19.50 -7.60
C SER A 26 0.12 -20.29 -8.04
N GLU A 27 0.01 -21.56 -7.70
CA GLU A 27 -1.09 -22.44 -8.11
C GLU A 27 -2.13 -22.69 -7.01
N LEU A 28 -1.87 -22.21 -5.78
CA LEU A 28 -2.68 -22.53 -4.60
C LEU A 28 -4.15 -22.16 -4.79
N ILE A 29 -4.45 -20.94 -5.22
CA ILE A 29 -5.84 -20.48 -5.37
C ILE A 29 -6.53 -21.20 -6.50
N GLN A 30 -5.86 -21.42 -7.63
CA GLN A 30 -6.40 -22.16 -8.76
C GLN A 30 -6.69 -23.62 -8.38
N ALA A 31 -5.78 -24.27 -7.66
CA ALA A 31 -5.97 -25.63 -7.17
C ALA A 31 -7.14 -25.72 -6.18
N PHE A 32 -7.26 -24.75 -5.28
CA PHE A 32 -8.39 -24.66 -4.35
C PHE A 32 -9.73 -24.53 -5.10
N ASN A 33 -9.80 -23.61 -6.07
CA ASN A 33 -11.01 -23.39 -6.87
C ASN A 33 -11.38 -24.60 -7.74
N ARG A 34 -10.39 -25.35 -8.23
CA ARG A 34 -10.64 -26.57 -9.01
C ARG A 34 -11.11 -27.75 -8.16
N LEU A 35 -10.51 -27.93 -6.98
CA LEU A 35 -10.72 -29.14 -6.16
C LEU A 35 -11.81 -28.96 -5.11
N HIS A 36 -12.24 -27.74 -4.84
CA HIS A 36 -13.26 -27.42 -3.84
C HIS A 36 -13.07 -28.19 -2.51
N PRO A 37 -11.89 -28.02 -1.83
CA PRO A 37 -11.62 -28.77 -0.62
C PRO A 37 -12.67 -28.48 0.46
N PRO A 38 -12.95 -29.45 1.36
CA PRO A 38 -13.84 -29.22 2.49
C PRO A 38 -13.39 -28.03 3.33
N VAL A 39 -14.31 -27.11 3.62
CA VAL A 39 -14.11 -25.96 4.46
C VAL A 39 -14.69 -26.24 5.85
N ALA A 40 -13.94 -25.86 6.90
CA ALA A 40 -14.47 -25.91 8.26
C ALA A 40 -15.68 -24.98 8.39
N GLN A 41 -16.61 -25.33 9.30
CA GLN A 41 -17.74 -24.44 9.58
C GLN A 41 -17.25 -23.18 10.31
N TYR A 42 -17.62 -22.03 9.78
CA TYR A 42 -17.36 -20.73 10.36
C TYR A 42 -18.67 -19.99 10.57
N ASP A 43 -18.79 -19.32 11.71
CA ASP A 43 -19.95 -18.47 12.02
C ASP A 43 -19.77 -17.06 11.44
N VAL A 44 -18.52 -16.59 11.35
CA VAL A 44 -18.18 -15.25 10.87
C VAL A 44 -16.99 -15.31 9.93
N LEU A 45 -17.07 -14.63 8.80
CA LEU A 45 -15.98 -14.37 7.87
C LEU A 45 -15.70 -12.87 7.82
N VAL A 46 -14.48 -12.48 8.19
CA VAL A 46 -14.02 -11.08 8.06
C VAL A 46 -13.06 -11.00 6.87
N LEU A 47 -13.40 -10.14 5.93
CA LEU A 47 -12.57 -9.82 4.76
C LEU A 47 -11.95 -8.46 5.00
N ASP A 48 -10.63 -8.38 5.07
CA ASP A 48 -9.89 -7.14 5.12
C ASP A 48 -9.35 -6.79 3.74
N GLU A 49 -9.26 -5.48 3.43
CA GLU A 49 -8.74 -4.95 2.15
C GLU A 49 -9.50 -5.51 0.92
N TYR A 50 -10.85 -5.55 0.98
CA TYR A 50 -11.66 -6.18 -0.07
C TYR A 50 -11.47 -5.54 -1.46
N GLN A 51 -10.96 -4.30 -1.56
CA GLN A 51 -10.69 -3.64 -2.84
C GLN A 51 -9.62 -4.36 -3.68
N ASP A 52 -8.81 -5.23 -3.06
CA ASP A 52 -7.75 -6.00 -3.73
C ASP A 52 -8.19 -7.41 -4.14
N ILE A 53 -9.47 -7.76 -3.97
CA ILE A 53 -9.99 -9.06 -4.38
C ILE A 53 -9.91 -9.19 -5.91
N GLU A 54 -9.27 -10.25 -6.36
CA GLU A 54 -9.20 -10.65 -7.76
C GLU A 54 -10.20 -11.77 -8.06
N LEU A 55 -10.44 -12.07 -9.33
CA LEU A 55 -11.44 -13.03 -9.76
C LEU A 55 -11.28 -14.42 -9.11
N GLU A 56 -10.04 -14.92 -9.02
CA GLU A 56 -9.76 -16.22 -8.42
C GLU A 56 -10.05 -16.24 -6.91
N ILE A 57 -9.77 -15.12 -6.23
CA ILE A 57 -10.12 -14.95 -4.81
C ILE A 57 -11.64 -14.88 -4.64
N ALA A 58 -12.34 -14.18 -5.52
CA ALA A 58 -13.80 -14.11 -5.49
C ALA A 58 -14.43 -15.50 -5.60
N GLN A 59 -13.94 -16.34 -6.52
CA GLN A 59 -14.39 -17.75 -6.66
C GLN A 59 -14.15 -18.57 -5.38
N MET A 60 -12.97 -18.40 -4.77
CA MET A 60 -12.64 -19.05 -3.50
C MET A 60 -13.61 -18.63 -2.39
N LEU A 61 -13.92 -17.33 -2.28
CA LEU A 61 -14.84 -16.80 -1.27
C LEU A 61 -16.28 -17.31 -1.48
N GLU A 62 -16.74 -17.42 -2.72
CA GLU A 62 -18.04 -18.01 -3.04
C GLU A 62 -18.11 -19.49 -2.58
N HIS A 63 -17.06 -20.27 -2.77
CA HIS A 63 -16.98 -21.64 -2.27
C HIS A 63 -17.03 -21.68 -0.74
N ILE A 64 -16.30 -20.81 -0.04
CA ILE A 64 -16.32 -20.73 1.42
C ILE A 64 -17.73 -20.39 1.92
N LYS A 65 -18.38 -19.39 1.32
CA LYS A 65 -19.76 -19.00 1.67
C LYS A 65 -20.76 -20.14 1.46
N ALA A 66 -20.67 -20.81 0.32
CA ALA A 66 -21.52 -21.94 0.01
C ALA A 66 -21.32 -23.13 0.98
N SER A 67 -20.09 -23.30 1.49
CA SER A 67 -19.75 -24.36 2.46
C SER A 67 -20.20 -24.06 3.89
N CYS A 68 -20.53 -22.80 4.21
CA CYS A 68 -20.91 -22.36 5.55
C CYS A 68 -22.28 -21.65 5.53
N PRO A 69 -23.39 -22.40 5.45
CA PRO A 69 -24.74 -21.83 5.44
C PRO A 69 -24.98 -20.94 6.69
N GLY A 70 -25.44 -19.70 6.46
CA GLY A 70 -25.73 -18.76 7.55
C GLY A 70 -24.52 -18.00 8.07
N ILE A 71 -23.35 -18.13 7.44
CA ILE A 71 -22.15 -17.37 7.82
C ILE A 71 -22.42 -15.86 7.75
N GLN A 72 -22.07 -15.15 8.82
CA GLN A 72 -22.06 -13.69 8.82
C GLN A 72 -20.79 -13.19 8.12
N ILE A 73 -20.95 -12.26 7.19
CA ILE A 73 -19.81 -11.71 6.44
C ILE A 73 -19.63 -10.23 6.81
N ILE A 74 -18.40 -9.87 7.15
CA ILE A 74 -17.97 -8.51 7.39
C ILE A 74 -16.86 -8.17 6.39
N ALA A 75 -17.09 -7.20 5.53
CA ALA A 75 -16.10 -6.73 4.57
C ALA A 75 -15.59 -5.35 4.95
N VAL A 76 -14.28 -5.23 5.13
CA VAL A 76 -13.58 -3.97 5.43
C VAL A 76 -12.68 -3.62 4.27
N GLY A 77 -12.71 -2.39 3.82
CA GLY A 77 -11.86 -1.96 2.70
C GLY A 77 -12.20 -0.55 2.24
N ASP A 78 -11.38 -0.05 1.34
CA ASP A 78 -11.48 1.30 0.80
C ASP A 78 -11.11 1.27 -0.69
N MET A 79 -12.11 1.44 -1.56
CA MET A 79 -11.91 1.43 -3.02
C MET A 79 -10.91 2.49 -3.48
N GLU A 80 -10.77 3.60 -2.75
CA GLU A 80 -9.81 4.65 -3.05
C GLU A 80 -8.36 4.27 -2.66
N GLN A 81 -8.17 3.18 -1.92
CA GLN A 81 -6.85 2.60 -1.65
C GLN A 81 -6.49 1.47 -2.60
N LYS A 82 -7.26 1.26 -3.67
CA LYS A 82 -6.90 0.33 -4.74
C LYS A 82 -5.73 0.91 -5.53
N ILE A 83 -4.58 0.24 -5.45
CA ILE A 83 -3.34 0.64 -6.15
C ILE A 83 -2.91 -0.38 -7.22
N TYR A 84 -3.62 -1.50 -7.32
CA TYR A 84 -3.37 -2.54 -8.33
C TYR A 84 -4.42 -2.44 -9.44
N ASP A 85 -3.93 -2.40 -10.68
CA ASP A 85 -4.73 -2.23 -11.90
C ASP A 85 -4.92 -3.51 -12.71
N LYS A 86 -4.38 -4.63 -12.23
CA LYS A 86 -4.35 -5.89 -12.99
C LYS A 86 -5.63 -6.72 -12.90
N THR A 87 -6.54 -6.36 -12.00
CA THR A 87 -7.76 -7.14 -11.81
C THR A 87 -8.83 -6.74 -12.82
N THR A 88 -9.41 -7.75 -13.46
CA THR A 88 -10.59 -7.63 -14.33
C THR A 88 -11.90 -7.63 -13.53
N LEU A 89 -11.84 -7.87 -12.24
CA LEU A 89 -12.99 -7.90 -11.35
C LEU A 89 -13.36 -6.49 -10.88
N ASP A 90 -14.62 -6.12 -11.03
CA ASP A 90 -15.19 -5.01 -10.28
C ASP A 90 -15.40 -5.46 -8.82
N ALA A 91 -14.43 -5.15 -7.96
CA ALA A 91 -14.46 -5.55 -6.55
C ALA A 91 -15.65 -4.95 -5.80
N SER A 92 -16.09 -3.73 -6.15
CA SER A 92 -17.26 -3.10 -5.52
C SER A 92 -18.54 -3.85 -5.88
N ALA A 93 -18.75 -4.14 -7.15
CA ALA A 93 -19.92 -4.90 -7.61
C ALA A 93 -19.91 -6.32 -7.01
N PHE A 94 -18.74 -6.97 -6.98
CA PHE A 94 -18.59 -8.29 -6.37
C PHE A 94 -18.97 -8.27 -4.90
N ILE A 95 -18.40 -7.36 -4.10
CA ILE A 95 -18.66 -7.31 -2.64
C ILE A 95 -20.13 -7.03 -2.34
N ASN A 96 -20.77 -6.10 -3.03
CA ASN A 96 -22.19 -5.82 -2.84
C ASN A 96 -23.05 -7.06 -3.11
N LYS A 97 -22.76 -7.80 -4.18
CA LYS A 97 -23.46 -9.05 -4.49
C LYS A 97 -23.13 -10.15 -3.46
N PHE A 98 -21.88 -10.27 -3.05
CA PHE A 98 -21.41 -11.28 -2.12
C PHE A 98 -22.00 -11.10 -0.72
N LEU A 99 -22.10 -9.87 -0.22
CA LEU A 99 -22.74 -9.56 1.04
C LEU A 99 -24.25 -9.77 0.98
N GLY A 100 -24.90 -9.45 -0.13
CA GLY A 100 -26.36 -9.40 -0.24
C GLY A 100 -26.92 -8.16 0.47
N GLU A 101 -28.03 -8.31 1.18
CA GLU A 101 -28.58 -7.23 2.02
C GLU A 101 -27.65 -7.01 3.22
N HIS A 102 -27.15 -5.79 3.40
CA HIS A 102 -26.14 -5.46 4.41
C HIS A 102 -26.23 -4.01 4.86
N GLU A 103 -25.70 -3.74 6.05
CA GLU A 103 -25.46 -2.39 6.55
C GLU A 103 -24.09 -1.89 6.10
N ARG A 104 -24.01 -0.58 5.78
CA ARG A 104 -22.75 0.09 5.46
C ARG A 104 -22.38 1.06 6.56
N ILE A 105 -21.16 0.91 7.07
CA ILE A 105 -20.58 1.80 8.07
C ILE A 105 -19.34 2.46 7.48
N GLU A 106 -19.22 3.77 7.60
CA GLU A 106 -18.07 4.52 7.11
C GLU A 106 -17.22 5.03 8.28
N PHE A 107 -15.92 4.72 8.23
CA PHE A 107 -14.92 5.25 9.16
C PHE A 107 -14.23 6.44 8.51
N THR A 108 -14.49 7.64 9.01
CA THR A 108 -13.93 8.89 8.48
C THR A 108 -12.76 9.41 9.30
N LYS A 109 -12.58 8.95 10.54
CA LYS A 109 -11.48 9.37 11.41
C LYS A 109 -10.20 8.62 11.13
N CYS A 110 -9.12 9.35 10.85
CA CYS A 110 -7.77 8.82 10.64
C CYS A 110 -6.88 9.18 11.83
N PHE A 111 -6.46 8.16 12.59
CA PHE A 111 -5.61 8.32 13.77
C PHE A 111 -4.12 8.44 13.43
N ARG A 112 -3.76 8.38 12.18
CA ARG A 112 -2.38 8.50 11.68
C ARG A 112 -2.07 9.94 11.25
N LEU A 113 -3.00 10.61 10.61
CA LEU A 113 -2.79 11.89 9.95
C LEU A 113 -3.16 13.07 10.84
N SER A 114 -2.46 14.19 10.66
CA SER A 114 -2.87 15.49 11.18
C SER A 114 -4.12 16.01 10.46
N ALA A 115 -4.81 16.96 11.06
CA ALA A 115 -6.03 17.55 10.48
C ALA A 115 -5.75 18.16 9.10
N SER A 116 -4.68 18.94 8.96
CA SER A 116 -4.31 19.60 7.69
C SER A 116 -3.96 18.61 6.59
N LEU A 117 -3.15 17.59 6.90
CA LEU A 117 -2.80 16.57 5.91
C LEU A 117 -4.02 15.72 5.52
N ALA A 118 -4.87 15.38 6.47
CA ALA A 118 -6.09 14.63 6.19
C ALA A 118 -7.07 15.42 5.30
N GLU A 119 -7.20 16.72 5.53
CA GLU A 119 -7.99 17.61 4.68
C GLU A 119 -7.44 17.65 3.24
N THR A 120 -6.11 17.84 3.10
CA THR A 120 -5.43 17.84 1.82
C THR A 120 -5.63 16.53 1.07
N LEU A 121 -5.37 15.39 1.72
CA LEU A 121 -5.55 14.09 1.08
C LEU A 121 -7.01 13.77 0.81
N GLY A 122 -7.93 14.21 1.67
CA GLY A 122 -9.37 14.08 1.48
C GLY A 122 -9.86 14.83 0.24
N TYR A 123 -9.31 16.02 0.00
CA TYR A 123 -9.57 16.78 -1.22
C TYR A 123 -9.06 16.04 -2.47
N ILE A 124 -7.83 15.53 -2.42
CA ILE A 124 -7.22 14.77 -3.53
C ILE A 124 -8.00 13.47 -3.78
N TRP A 125 -8.39 12.76 -2.74
CA TRP A 125 -9.15 11.51 -2.83
C TRP A 125 -10.65 11.70 -3.09
N GLU A 126 -11.12 12.95 -3.04
CA GLU A 126 -12.55 13.30 -3.18
C GLU A 126 -13.44 12.60 -2.12
N LYS A 127 -12.93 12.46 -0.91
CA LYS A 127 -13.66 11.85 0.22
C LYS A 127 -13.34 12.55 1.53
N PRO A 128 -14.30 12.54 2.51
CA PRO A 128 -14.05 13.12 3.82
C PRO A 128 -13.05 12.27 4.62
N ILE A 129 -11.97 12.89 5.08
CA ILE A 129 -11.01 12.31 6.02
C ILE A 129 -10.81 13.29 7.16
N ILE A 130 -10.98 12.83 8.39
CA ILE A 130 -10.78 13.64 9.59
C ILE A 130 -9.52 13.15 10.30
N GLY A 131 -8.43 13.90 10.15
CA GLY A 131 -7.19 13.62 10.87
C GLY A 131 -7.31 14.01 12.34
N VAL A 132 -6.90 13.12 13.21
CA VAL A 132 -6.97 13.35 14.68
C VAL A 132 -5.63 13.18 15.37
N ASN A 133 -4.54 13.03 14.62
CA ASN A 133 -3.19 12.91 15.17
C ASN A 133 -2.50 14.28 15.27
N PRO A 134 -2.37 14.89 16.45
CA PRO A 134 -1.73 16.19 16.60
C PRO A 134 -0.21 16.15 16.38
N ASN A 135 0.39 14.97 16.38
CA ASN A 135 1.84 14.78 16.34
C ASN A 135 2.37 14.46 14.95
N CYS A 136 1.52 14.40 13.93
CA CYS A 136 1.95 14.16 12.55
C CYS A 136 2.37 15.49 11.90
N THR A 137 3.63 15.61 11.53
CA THR A 137 4.19 16.73 10.79
C THR A 137 4.51 16.34 9.36
N VAL A 138 4.42 17.30 8.44
CA VAL A 138 4.78 17.12 7.03
C VAL A 138 5.72 18.24 6.62
N GLU A 139 6.81 17.88 5.96
CA GLU A 139 7.78 18.85 5.44
C GLU A 139 8.43 18.36 4.16
N SER A 140 9.09 19.29 3.46
CA SER A 140 10.01 18.98 2.37
C SER A 140 11.46 19.09 2.86
N MET A 141 12.33 18.23 2.31
CA MET A 141 13.74 18.21 2.69
C MET A 141 14.63 17.91 1.49
N ASP A 142 15.77 18.58 1.40
CA ASP A 142 16.77 18.29 0.38
C ASP A 142 17.40 16.90 0.58
N LEU A 143 17.82 16.28 -0.52
CA LEU A 143 18.40 14.94 -0.50
C LEU A 143 19.59 14.80 0.47
N LYS A 144 20.44 15.83 0.56
CA LYS A 144 21.59 15.84 1.46
C LYS A 144 21.15 15.82 2.92
N ASP A 145 20.18 16.65 3.26
CA ASP A 145 19.69 16.79 4.63
C ASP A 145 18.95 15.52 5.08
N VAL A 146 18.30 14.82 4.16
CA VAL A 146 17.66 13.52 4.43
C VAL A 146 18.67 12.47 4.89
N VAL A 147 19.86 12.41 4.30
CA VAL A 147 20.90 11.45 4.74
C VAL A 147 21.31 11.76 6.19
N ASP A 148 21.57 13.03 6.51
CA ASP A 148 21.97 13.46 7.84
C ASP A 148 20.83 13.26 8.87
N PHE A 149 19.59 13.46 8.46
CA PHE A 149 18.41 13.19 9.28
C PHE A 149 18.28 11.71 9.59
N LEU A 150 18.28 10.84 8.55
CA LEU A 150 18.13 9.40 8.70
C LEU A 150 19.25 8.75 9.50
N ALA A 151 20.49 9.24 9.34
CA ALA A 151 21.64 8.73 10.09
C ALA A 151 21.47 8.87 11.62
N LYS A 152 20.62 9.77 12.09
CA LYS A 152 20.32 10.00 13.51
C LYS A 152 19.14 9.13 14.01
N GLN A 153 18.26 8.68 13.11
CA GLN A 153 17.05 7.93 13.50
C GLN A 153 17.36 6.47 13.81
N LYS A 154 16.43 5.79 14.46
CA LYS A 154 16.49 4.34 14.69
C LYS A 154 15.95 3.60 13.47
N PRO A 155 16.54 2.47 13.06
CA PRO A 155 16.05 1.70 11.92
C PRO A 155 14.56 1.35 11.99
N GLU A 156 14.08 0.95 13.15
CA GLU A 156 12.69 0.57 13.38
C GLU A 156 11.67 1.70 13.17
N ASP A 157 12.12 2.95 13.17
CA ASP A 157 11.25 4.11 12.99
C ASP A 157 11.12 4.53 11.51
N ILE A 158 11.90 3.93 10.60
CA ILE A 158 12.08 4.42 9.24
C ILE A 158 11.29 3.60 8.21
N LEU A 159 10.53 4.29 7.38
CA LEU A 159 9.95 3.81 6.13
C LEU A 159 10.32 4.78 4.99
N CYS A 160 11.07 4.30 4.03
CA CYS A 160 11.41 5.03 2.81
C CYS A 160 10.66 4.45 1.61
N LEU A 161 10.01 5.30 0.85
CA LEU A 161 9.22 4.96 -0.33
C LEU A 161 9.76 5.67 -1.56
N GLY A 162 9.92 4.94 -2.66
CA GLY A 162 10.43 5.53 -3.89
C GLY A 162 10.47 4.57 -5.08
N ALA A 163 11.21 4.93 -6.11
CA ALA A 163 11.47 4.06 -7.24
C ALA A 163 12.48 2.95 -6.87
N ARG A 164 12.51 1.86 -7.65
CA ARG A 164 13.50 0.78 -7.45
C ARG A 164 14.92 1.25 -7.65
N THR A 165 15.11 2.20 -8.57
CA THR A 165 16.39 2.83 -8.90
C THR A 165 16.17 4.32 -8.88
N GLY A 166 16.86 5.05 -8.02
CA GLY A 166 16.66 6.48 -7.86
C GLY A 166 17.38 7.01 -6.63
N ASP A 167 16.90 8.12 -6.11
CA ASP A 167 17.53 8.79 -4.98
C ASP A 167 17.38 7.99 -3.68
N MET A 168 16.28 7.26 -3.51
CA MET A 168 16.12 6.38 -2.36
C MET A 168 17.23 5.32 -2.29
N ALA A 169 17.59 4.70 -3.41
CA ALA A 169 18.69 3.73 -3.45
C ALA A 169 20.05 4.36 -3.16
N LYS A 170 20.29 5.58 -3.68
CA LYS A 170 21.53 6.35 -3.39
C LYS A 170 21.65 6.67 -1.89
N VAL A 171 20.54 7.09 -1.28
CA VAL A 171 20.49 7.39 0.16
C VAL A 171 20.76 6.15 0.99
N LEU A 172 20.16 5.00 0.67
CA LEU A 172 20.43 3.76 1.37
C LEU A 172 21.92 3.37 1.29
N ASN A 173 22.49 3.37 0.09
CA ASN A 173 23.93 3.07 -0.08
C ASN A 173 24.80 4.04 0.74
N LYS A 174 24.44 5.32 0.80
CA LYS A 174 25.20 6.29 1.60
C LYS A 174 25.07 6.04 3.10
N LEU A 175 23.90 5.65 3.59
CA LEU A 175 23.67 5.29 5.00
C LEU A 175 24.47 4.05 5.39
N GLU A 176 24.50 3.02 4.53
CA GLU A 176 25.31 1.81 4.73
C GLU A 176 26.82 2.12 4.77
N GLU A 177 27.28 3.12 3.99
CA GLU A 177 28.67 3.60 4.03
C GLU A 177 29.03 4.34 5.32
N ILE A 178 28.18 5.31 5.75
CA ILE A 178 28.53 6.21 6.86
C ILE A 178 28.12 5.69 8.24
N ARG A 179 27.15 4.77 8.30
CA ARG A 179 26.60 4.20 9.53
C ARG A 179 26.36 2.68 9.40
N PRO A 180 27.40 1.88 9.06
CA PRO A 180 27.26 0.44 8.80
C PRO A 180 26.79 -0.33 10.04
N GLU A 181 27.05 0.17 11.24
CA GLU A 181 26.56 -0.43 12.49
C GLU A 181 25.04 -0.32 12.64
N LYS A 182 24.43 0.66 11.97
CA LYS A 182 23.01 0.97 12.06
C LYS A 182 22.23 0.53 10.82
N PHE A 183 22.84 0.66 9.63
CA PHE A 183 22.23 0.31 8.36
C PHE A 183 23.03 -0.81 7.69
N ASN A 184 22.51 -2.02 7.73
CA ASN A 184 23.14 -3.21 7.16
C ASN A 184 22.07 -4.28 6.86
N LYS A 185 22.47 -5.40 6.26
CA LYS A 185 21.58 -6.50 5.87
C LYS A 185 20.70 -7.08 7.00
N ASN A 186 21.04 -6.87 8.27
CA ASN A 186 20.27 -7.38 9.41
C ASN A 186 19.26 -6.35 9.94
N THR A 187 19.48 -5.07 9.66
CA THR A 187 18.69 -3.94 10.18
C THR A 187 17.91 -3.23 9.09
N VAL A 188 18.09 -3.60 7.83
CA VAL A 188 17.42 -3.01 6.68
C VAL A 188 16.69 -4.09 5.90
N TYR A 189 15.42 -3.82 5.61
CA TYR A 189 14.67 -4.51 4.58
C TYR A 189 14.63 -3.63 3.34
N ALA A 190 15.16 -4.11 2.22
CA ALA A 190 15.16 -3.39 0.96
C ALA A 190 14.56 -4.24 -0.16
N SER A 191 13.41 -3.84 -0.68
CA SER A 191 12.79 -4.49 -1.86
C SER A 191 13.25 -3.87 -3.18
N ILE A 192 14.17 -2.88 -3.10
CA ILE A 192 14.65 -2.09 -4.25
C ILE A 192 15.95 -2.61 -4.84
N GLN A 193 16.75 -3.35 -4.08
CA GLN A 193 18.02 -3.85 -4.54
C GLN A 193 17.86 -5.13 -5.39
N SER A 194 18.51 -5.12 -6.54
CA SER A 194 18.64 -6.29 -7.39
C SER A 194 19.61 -7.29 -6.75
N ARG A 195 19.22 -8.55 -6.73
CA ARG A 195 20.02 -9.77 -6.67
C ARG A 195 20.92 -10.04 -5.46
N ASP A 196 21.51 -9.06 -4.79
CA ASP A 196 22.49 -9.29 -3.72
C ASP A 196 22.00 -8.85 -2.32
N SER A 197 20.85 -8.25 -2.22
CA SER A 197 20.28 -7.93 -0.92
C SER A 197 19.72 -9.20 -0.28
N ALA A 198 20.56 -9.86 0.45
CA ALA A 198 20.18 -10.88 1.43
C ALA A 198 19.44 -10.23 2.63
N GLY A 199 18.55 -9.29 2.36
CA GLY A 199 17.55 -8.83 3.29
C GLY A 199 16.47 -9.90 3.43
N GLY A 200 15.89 -10.07 4.63
CA GLY A 200 14.84 -11.05 4.86
C GLY A 200 13.69 -10.92 3.86
N THR A 201 12.96 -11.99 3.65
CA THR A 201 11.83 -12.05 2.71
C THR A 201 10.66 -11.15 3.13
N GLN A 202 10.65 -10.67 4.35
CA GLN A 202 9.65 -9.75 4.91
C GLN A 202 10.28 -8.75 5.87
N PRO A 203 9.75 -7.53 5.97
CA PRO A 203 10.22 -6.55 6.94
C PRO A 203 9.93 -7.00 8.37
N HIS A 204 10.91 -6.86 9.25
CA HIS A 204 10.74 -7.05 10.68
C HIS A 204 10.39 -5.72 11.37
N ASP A 205 9.79 -5.79 12.55
CA ASP A 205 9.43 -4.60 13.34
C ASP A 205 10.63 -3.72 13.68
N THR A 206 11.82 -4.33 13.77
CA THR A 206 13.09 -3.66 14.07
C THR A 206 13.87 -3.18 12.85
N SER A 207 13.36 -3.40 11.64
CA SER A 207 14.06 -3.03 10.39
C SER A 207 13.65 -1.67 9.89
N ALA A 208 14.62 -0.91 9.37
CA ALA A 208 14.34 0.16 8.43
C ALA A 208 13.82 -0.44 7.11
N ILE A 209 12.80 0.16 6.55
CA ILE A 209 12.13 -0.34 5.35
C ILE A 209 12.40 0.62 4.20
N PHE A 210 12.99 0.10 3.11
CA PHE A 210 13.19 0.81 1.85
C PHE A 210 12.45 0.04 0.75
N THR A 211 11.34 0.58 0.27
CA THR A 211 10.46 -0.16 -0.64
C THR A 211 9.79 0.75 -1.68
N THR A 212 9.14 0.13 -2.66
CA THR A 212 8.42 0.88 -3.70
C THR A 212 7.07 1.38 -3.20
N PHE A 213 6.50 2.38 -3.92
CA PHE A 213 5.16 2.89 -3.64
C PHE A 213 4.11 1.77 -3.63
N ASP A 214 4.17 0.84 -4.59
CA ASP A 214 3.22 -0.28 -4.68
C ASP A 214 3.29 -1.22 -3.48
N SER A 215 4.47 -1.37 -2.89
CA SER A 215 4.71 -2.24 -1.72
C SER A 215 4.46 -1.52 -0.39
N SER A 216 4.04 -0.26 -0.41
CA SER A 216 3.82 0.53 0.81
C SER A 216 2.51 0.21 1.52
N LYS A 217 1.58 -0.44 0.83
CA LYS A 217 0.27 -0.77 1.39
C LYS A 217 0.41 -1.70 2.60
N GLY A 218 -0.30 -1.38 3.67
CA GLY A 218 -0.20 -2.10 4.95
C GLY A 218 1.03 -1.75 5.79
N LEU A 219 2.01 -1.01 5.25
CA LEU A 219 3.17 -0.57 6.01
C LEU A 219 2.91 0.78 6.68
N GLU A 220 3.53 0.98 7.84
CA GLU A 220 3.54 2.26 8.56
C GLU A 220 4.74 2.30 9.50
N ARG A 221 5.31 3.49 9.69
CA ARG A 221 6.38 3.76 10.66
C ARG A 221 6.17 5.15 11.26
N PRO A 222 6.82 5.48 12.39
CA PRO A 222 6.86 6.86 12.90
C PRO A 222 7.28 7.87 11.84
N ILE A 223 8.30 7.55 11.05
CA ILE A 223 8.89 8.41 10.02
C ILE A 223 8.68 7.76 8.65
N CYS A 224 8.04 8.50 7.73
CA CYS A 224 7.93 8.10 6.33
C CYS A 224 8.61 9.12 5.44
N ILE A 225 9.52 8.67 4.58
CA ILE A 225 10.20 9.54 3.62
C ILE A 225 9.82 9.11 2.21
N VAL A 226 9.34 10.06 1.42
CA VAL A 226 8.87 9.87 0.05
C VAL A 226 9.91 10.41 -0.91
N PHE A 227 10.61 9.50 -1.59
CA PHE A 227 11.62 9.77 -2.61
C PHE A 227 11.06 9.59 -4.01
N ASP A 228 11.84 10.00 -4.98
CA ASP A 228 11.64 9.67 -6.41
C ASP A 228 10.22 9.97 -6.92
N TYR A 229 9.53 10.87 -6.24
CA TYR A 229 8.22 11.35 -6.66
C TYR A 229 8.43 12.42 -7.74
N THR A 230 8.89 11.98 -8.92
CA THR A 230 9.31 12.83 -10.03
C THR A 230 8.37 12.71 -11.22
N GLU A 231 8.40 13.73 -12.09
CA GLU A 231 7.66 13.72 -13.35
C GLU A 231 8.02 12.51 -14.22
N SER A 232 9.30 12.23 -14.34
CA SER A 232 9.83 11.09 -15.10
C SER A 232 9.26 9.75 -14.61
N TYR A 233 9.22 9.53 -13.29
CA TYR A 233 8.66 8.31 -12.69
C TYR A 233 7.18 8.16 -13.04
N TRP A 234 6.39 9.22 -12.84
CA TRP A 234 4.95 9.18 -13.04
C TRP A 234 4.58 9.11 -14.52
N PHE A 235 5.31 9.81 -15.39
CA PHE A 235 5.15 9.70 -16.82
C PHE A 235 5.35 8.26 -17.30
N THR A 236 6.42 7.61 -16.85
CA THR A 236 6.70 6.20 -17.18
C THR A 236 5.58 5.27 -16.70
N ARG A 237 5.00 5.53 -15.52
CA ARG A 237 3.85 4.76 -15.02
C ARG A 237 2.59 5.03 -15.83
N SER A 238 2.27 6.27 -16.14
CA SER A 238 1.05 6.64 -16.87
C SER A 238 1.02 6.11 -18.30
N ASN A 239 2.17 5.87 -18.91
CA ASN A 239 2.27 5.29 -20.25
C ASN A 239 2.06 3.78 -20.29
N LYS A 240 1.87 3.13 -19.15
CA LYS A 240 1.50 1.71 -19.13
C LYS A 240 0.02 1.56 -19.49
N PRO A 241 -0.35 0.68 -20.45
CA PRO A 241 -1.71 0.60 -21.00
C PRO A 241 -2.83 0.33 -20.00
N GLN A 242 -2.50 -0.11 -18.78
CA GLN A 242 -3.45 -0.56 -17.77
C GLN A 242 -3.53 0.38 -16.56
N GLN A 243 -2.84 1.52 -16.60
CA GLN A 243 -2.87 2.45 -15.47
C GLN A 243 -3.69 3.68 -15.83
N ASP A 244 -4.70 3.94 -15.02
CA ASP A 244 -5.49 5.15 -15.09
C ASP A 244 -5.03 6.16 -14.01
N TYR A 245 -5.57 7.35 -14.15
CA TYR A 245 -5.32 8.44 -13.23
C TYR A 245 -5.68 8.10 -11.77
N LYS A 246 -6.77 7.36 -11.53
CA LYS A 246 -7.19 7.01 -10.16
C LYS A 246 -6.14 6.15 -9.46
N ILE A 247 -5.54 5.21 -10.15
CA ILE A 247 -4.47 4.37 -9.59
C ILE A 247 -3.26 5.21 -9.19
N LEU A 248 -2.83 6.15 -10.03
CA LEU A 248 -1.70 7.03 -9.73
C LEU A 248 -2.01 7.92 -8.52
N ARG A 249 -3.20 8.53 -8.47
CA ARG A 249 -3.70 9.29 -7.34
C ARG A 249 -3.70 8.46 -6.05
N ASN A 250 -4.22 7.25 -6.11
CA ASN A 250 -4.30 6.37 -4.95
C ASN A 250 -2.92 5.97 -4.45
N ILE A 251 -1.97 5.65 -5.35
CA ILE A 251 -0.58 5.35 -4.99
C ILE A 251 0.05 6.53 -4.24
N PHE A 252 -0.14 7.76 -4.75
CA PHE A 252 0.35 8.95 -4.07
C PHE A 252 -0.23 9.11 -2.66
N CYS A 253 -1.55 9.09 -2.55
CA CYS A 253 -2.21 9.29 -1.26
C CYS A 253 -1.89 8.18 -0.26
N VAL A 254 -1.79 6.92 -0.73
CA VAL A 254 -1.35 5.80 0.11
C VAL A 254 0.07 6.05 0.62
N ALA A 255 1.01 6.44 -0.24
CA ALA A 255 2.39 6.75 0.16
C ALA A 255 2.45 7.92 1.14
N ALA A 256 1.77 9.03 0.83
CA ALA A 256 1.71 10.23 1.66
C ALA A 256 1.04 10.02 3.03
N SER A 257 0.40 8.87 3.25
CA SER A 257 -0.29 8.54 4.51
C SER A 257 0.40 7.48 5.35
N ARG A 258 1.66 7.13 5.10
CA ARG A 258 2.36 6.02 5.79
C ARG A 258 3.11 6.43 7.06
N GLY A 259 3.39 7.71 7.26
CA GLY A 259 4.04 8.23 8.47
C GLY A 259 3.04 8.50 9.60
N LYS A 260 3.43 8.19 10.85
CA LYS A 260 2.62 8.48 12.04
C LYS A 260 3.00 9.78 12.74
N GLN A 261 4.28 10.16 12.67
CA GLN A 261 4.82 11.33 13.35
C GLN A 261 5.42 12.32 12.37
N HIS A 262 6.12 11.82 11.35
CA HIS A 262 6.83 12.65 10.41
C HIS A 262 6.73 12.09 8.99
N ILE A 263 6.31 12.95 8.07
CA ILE A 263 6.26 12.63 6.65
C ILE A 263 7.13 13.66 5.93
N ILE A 264 8.15 13.19 5.22
CA ILE A 264 9.13 14.03 4.54
C ILE A 264 9.06 13.74 3.04
N PHE A 265 8.81 14.77 2.25
CA PHE A 265 8.94 14.70 0.80
C PHE A 265 10.33 15.17 0.41
N VAL A 266 11.07 14.33 -0.31
CA VAL A 266 12.43 14.66 -0.73
C VAL A 266 12.38 15.46 -2.01
N GLU A 267 12.95 16.67 -1.97
CA GLU A 267 13.11 17.50 -3.14
C GLU A 267 14.30 16.97 -3.96
N GLY A 268 14.00 16.41 -5.14
CA GLY A 268 15.01 16.01 -6.12
C GLY A 268 15.33 17.14 -7.10
N GLU A 269 16.32 16.92 -7.97
CA GLU A 269 16.68 17.85 -9.05
C GLU A 269 15.53 18.10 -10.03
N GLU A 270 14.64 17.11 -10.21
CA GLU A 270 13.38 17.23 -10.96
C GLU A 270 12.23 17.50 -10.00
N LYS A 271 11.79 18.75 -9.93
CA LYS A 271 10.67 19.14 -9.09
C LYS A 271 9.35 18.51 -9.56
N LEU A 272 8.50 18.23 -8.60
CA LEU A 272 7.11 17.75 -8.71
C LEU A 272 6.18 18.66 -9.55
N LEU A 273 6.52 18.91 -10.79
CA LEU A 273 5.58 19.50 -11.77
C LEU A 273 4.60 18.45 -12.33
N ALA A 274 4.80 17.23 -11.95
CA ALA A 274 4.37 16.04 -12.63
C ALA A 274 2.89 15.75 -12.57
N MET A 275 2.22 16.12 -11.51
CA MET A 275 0.79 15.83 -11.42
C MET A 275 -0.04 16.61 -12.45
N LYS A 276 0.42 17.80 -12.84
CA LYS A 276 -0.20 18.57 -13.93
C LYS A 276 -0.04 17.90 -15.29
N THR A 277 1.12 17.32 -15.55
CA THR A 277 1.46 16.73 -16.86
C THR A 277 0.82 15.35 -17.05
N ILE A 278 0.70 14.56 -16.00
CA ILE A 278 0.05 13.24 -16.05
C ILE A 278 -1.47 13.37 -16.25
N ALA A 279 -2.09 14.42 -15.74
CA ALA A 279 -3.52 14.66 -15.85
C ALA A 279 -3.95 15.19 -17.23
N THR A 280 -3.03 15.76 -18.00
CA THR A 280 -3.40 16.62 -19.13
C THR A 280 -3.83 15.92 -20.41
N PRO A 281 -3.33 14.75 -20.87
CA PRO A 281 -3.70 14.25 -22.18
C PRO A 281 -4.94 13.37 -22.23
N VAL A 282 -5.31 12.66 -21.17
CA VAL A 282 -6.26 11.55 -21.29
C VAL A 282 -7.51 11.69 -20.42
N GLN A 283 -7.41 12.38 -19.29
CA GLN A 283 -8.57 12.55 -18.41
C GLN A 283 -8.53 13.93 -17.75
N ARG A 284 -9.24 14.84 -18.36
CA ARG A 284 -9.43 16.18 -17.85
C ARG A 284 -10.36 16.16 -16.64
N ASN A 285 -9.82 15.93 -15.47
CA ASN A 285 -10.49 16.28 -14.24
C ASN A 285 -10.01 17.68 -13.86
N ALA A 286 -10.84 18.70 -14.17
CA ALA A 286 -10.52 20.12 -13.97
C ALA A 286 -10.05 20.45 -12.56
N LYS A 287 -10.42 19.64 -11.56
CA LYS A 287 -10.00 19.80 -10.16
C LYS A 287 -8.53 19.52 -9.90
N PHE A 288 -7.86 18.79 -10.78
CA PHE A 288 -6.43 18.46 -10.58
C PHE A 288 -5.50 19.42 -11.32
N GLU A 289 -5.98 20.08 -12.37
CA GLU A 289 -5.23 21.12 -13.08
C GLU A 289 -4.96 22.35 -12.19
N ASP A 290 -5.78 22.53 -11.14
CA ASP A 290 -5.70 23.66 -10.20
C ASP A 290 -4.89 23.35 -8.95
N ILE A 291 -4.42 22.10 -8.75
CA ILE A 291 -3.64 21.73 -7.57
C ILE A 291 -2.17 21.92 -7.88
N ASP A 292 -1.62 23.02 -7.42
CA ASP A 292 -0.18 23.17 -7.28
C ASP A 292 0.31 22.30 -6.12
N VAL A 293 0.88 21.15 -6.45
CA VAL A 293 1.36 20.19 -5.44
C VAL A 293 2.45 20.83 -4.56
N SER A 294 3.19 21.83 -5.06
CA SER A 294 4.14 22.59 -4.25
C SER A 294 3.45 23.43 -3.17
N GLN A 295 2.18 23.80 -3.38
CA GLN A 295 1.39 24.52 -2.38
C GLN A 295 0.71 23.58 -1.37
N LEU A 296 0.54 22.30 -1.71
CA LEU A 296 -0.03 21.31 -0.78
C LEU A 296 0.87 21.04 0.41
N PHE A 297 2.16 21.34 0.28
CA PHE A 297 3.19 21.09 1.29
C PHE A 297 4.00 22.35 1.68
N SER A 298 3.53 23.55 1.32
CA SER A 298 4.03 24.79 1.87
C SER A 298 3.51 24.96 3.29
N PHE A 299 4.25 24.43 4.26
CA PHE A 299 4.05 24.59 5.69
C PHE A 299 4.91 25.72 6.25
#